data_c6f6a4193cb1cd40542c7dba85dd17a2
#
_entry.id   c6f6a4193cb1cd40542c7dba85dd17a2
#
_cell.length_a   1.000
_cell.length_b   1.000
_cell.length_c   1.000
_cell.angle_alpha   90.00
_cell.angle_beta   90.00
_cell.angle_gamma   90.00
#
_symmetry.space_group_name_H-M   'P 1'
#
loop_
_entity.id
_entity.type
_entity.pdbx_description
1 polymer ?
#
loop_
_entity_poly.entity_id
_entity_poly.type
_entity_poly.pdbx_seq_one_letter_code
_entity_poly.pdbx_strand_id
1 'polypeptide(L)'
;DGDELDVLLVTEQPLATGIFLEARVIGVMKFVDDGEVDDKIVCVPADDRNNGNAYKTLSDLPQQLIKQIEFHFNHYKDLKKAGTTKVESWGDVEEAKQVIKESIERWNKQA
;
A
#
# COMPACT_ATOMS: atom_id res chain seq x y z
N ASP A 1 10.92 -3.48 -11.39
CA ASP A 1 10.38 -3.39 -12.72
C ASP A 1 8.91 -2.99 -12.60
N GLY A 2 8.47 -2.11 -13.38
CA GLY A 2 7.22 -1.40 -13.22
C GLY A 2 5.94 -2.17 -13.52
N ASP A 3 5.99 -3.50 -13.58
CA ASP A 3 4.86 -4.26 -14.06
C ASP A 3 3.98 -4.81 -12.95
N GLU A 4 4.51 -4.91 -11.74
CA GLU A 4 3.77 -5.40 -10.60
C GLU A 4 3.34 -4.25 -9.70
N LEU A 5 2.11 -4.34 -9.21
CA LEU A 5 1.59 -3.38 -8.27
C LEU A 5 1.48 -4.02 -6.89
N ASP A 6 2.26 -3.51 -5.95
CA ASP A 6 2.27 -4.03 -4.60
C ASP A 6 1.09 -3.52 -3.80
N VAL A 7 0.57 -4.38 -2.95
CA VAL A 7 -0.52 -4.06 -2.04
C VAL A 7 -0.02 -4.16 -0.61
N LEU A 8 -0.30 -3.12 0.17
CA LEU A 8 -0.04 -3.10 1.59
C LEU A 8 -1.35 -3.39 2.32
N LEU A 9 -1.45 -4.58 2.91
CA LEU A 9 -2.65 -4.99 3.60
C LEU A 9 -2.52 -4.69 5.10
N VAL A 10 -3.38 -3.83 5.60
CA VAL A 10 -3.41 -3.44 7.01
C VAL A 10 -4.39 -4.34 7.75
N THR A 11 -3.88 -5.17 8.65
CA THR A 11 -4.71 -6.06 9.47
C THR A 11 -4.30 -5.94 10.92
N GLU A 12 -5.23 -6.22 11.83
CA GLU A 12 -4.93 -6.25 13.25
C GLU A 12 -4.37 -7.59 13.69
N GLN A 13 -4.62 -8.64 12.92
CA GLN A 13 -4.17 -9.98 13.25
C GLN A 13 -3.42 -10.60 12.08
N PRO A 14 -2.41 -11.44 12.35
CA PRO A 14 -1.71 -12.15 11.30
C PRO A 14 -2.68 -13.02 10.50
N LEU A 15 -2.45 -13.08 9.19
CA LEU A 15 -3.23 -13.95 8.31
C LEU A 15 -2.47 -15.25 8.05
N ALA A 16 -3.20 -16.34 7.96
CA ALA A 16 -2.59 -17.62 7.60
C ALA A 16 -2.23 -17.61 6.12
N THR A 17 -1.14 -18.30 5.78
CA THR A 17 -0.69 -18.46 4.41
C THR A 17 -1.74 -19.20 3.58
N GLY A 18 -2.03 -18.69 2.38
CA GLY A 18 -2.95 -19.34 1.45
C GLY A 18 -4.41 -18.95 1.62
N ILE A 19 -4.72 -18.01 2.49
CA ILE A 19 -6.10 -17.51 2.65
C ILE A 19 -6.43 -16.55 1.51
N PHE A 20 -7.61 -16.72 0.89
CA PHE A 20 -8.18 -15.74 -0.01
C PHE A 20 -8.96 -14.72 0.78
N LEU A 21 -8.80 -13.46 0.41
CA LEU A 21 -9.33 -12.35 1.18
C LEU A 21 -9.88 -11.28 0.24
N GLU A 22 -11.10 -10.85 0.50
CA GLU A 22 -11.58 -9.63 -0.13
C GLU A 22 -10.97 -8.44 0.59
N ALA A 23 -10.40 -7.52 -0.18
CA ALA A 23 -9.77 -6.34 0.38
C ALA A 23 -10.45 -5.09 -0.15
N ARG A 24 -10.57 -4.09 0.71
CA ARG A 24 -11.06 -2.76 0.34
C ARG A 24 -9.89 -1.81 0.18
N VAL A 25 -9.82 -1.15 -0.96
CA VAL A 25 -8.81 -0.11 -1.20
C VAL A 25 -9.19 1.14 -0.41
N ILE A 26 -8.28 1.64 0.41
CA ILE A 26 -8.50 2.87 1.19
C ILE A 26 -7.55 4.00 0.83
N GLY A 27 -6.53 3.73 0.02
CA GLY A 27 -5.62 4.77 -0.41
C GLY A 27 -4.38 4.22 -1.08
N VAL A 28 -3.40 5.07 -1.25
CA VAL A 28 -2.12 4.72 -1.86
C VAL A 28 -0.99 5.40 -1.11
N MET A 29 0.12 4.66 -0.92
CA MET A 29 1.34 5.23 -0.39
C MET A 29 2.27 5.49 -1.58
N LYS A 30 2.60 6.76 -1.80
CA LYS A 30 3.55 7.16 -2.84
C LYS A 30 4.95 6.89 -2.33
N PHE A 31 5.66 6.01 -3.00
CA PHE A 31 6.92 5.48 -2.51
C PHE A 31 7.95 5.44 -3.62
N VAL A 32 9.20 5.71 -3.26
CA VAL A 32 10.34 5.66 -4.19
C VAL A 32 11.38 4.73 -3.59
N ASP A 33 11.86 3.78 -4.40
CA ASP A 33 12.89 2.83 -4.02
C ASP A 33 14.04 2.94 -5.01
N ASP A 34 15.17 3.44 -4.53
CA ASP A 34 16.39 3.61 -5.33
C ASP A 34 16.14 4.43 -6.60
N GLY A 35 15.36 5.50 -6.46
CA GLY A 35 15.04 6.40 -7.58
C GLY A 35 13.88 5.93 -8.46
N GLU A 36 13.32 4.76 -8.20
CA GLU A 36 12.21 4.25 -8.98
C GLU A 36 10.90 4.36 -8.23
N VAL A 37 9.86 4.79 -8.92
CA VAL A 37 8.51 4.87 -8.35
C VAL A 37 8.00 3.46 -8.08
N ASP A 38 7.59 3.22 -6.83
CA ASP A 38 7.09 1.92 -6.39
C ASP A 38 5.89 2.13 -5.45
N ASP A 39 4.85 2.75 -5.98
CA ASP A 39 3.65 3.06 -5.21
C ASP A 39 2.97 1.80 -4.71
N LYS A 40 2.44 1.86 -3.49
CA LYS A 40 1.77 0.72 -2.87
C LYS A 40 0.32 1.06 -2.57
N ILE A 41 -0.57 0.21 -3.03
CA ILE A 41 -1.99 0.34 -2.76
C ILE A 41 -2.26 -0.10 -1.32
N VAL A 42 -2.96 0.72 -0.56
CA VAL A 42 -3.28 0.43 0.84
C VAL A 42 -4.69 -0.14 0.92
N CYS A 43 -4.79 -1.33 1.50
CA CYS A 43 -6.05 -2.05 1.61
C CYS A 43 -6.28 -2.51 3.04
N VAL A 44 -7.54 -2.74 3.36
CA VAL A 44 -7.96 -3.41 4.60
C VAL A 44 -8.87 -4.57 4.23
N PRO A 45 -8.99 -5.61 5.08
CA PRO A 45 -9.93 -6.69 4.82
C PRO A 45 -11.36 -6.16 4.75
N ALA A 46 -12.06 -6.47 3.66
CA ALA A 46 -13.41 -5.97 3.45
C ALA A 46 -14.45 -6.67 4.32
N ASP A 47 -14.16 -7.92 4.69
CA ASP A 47 -15.07 -8.75 5.48
C ASP A 47 -14.57 -8.90 6.91
N ASP A 48 -14.04 -7.85 7.48
CA ASP A 48 -13.60 -7.85 8.87
C ASP A 48 -14.78 -7.42 9.74
N ARG A 49 -15.31 -8.34 10.52
CA ARG A 49 -16.44 -8.07 11.40
C ARG A 49 -16.12 -7.05 12.48
N ASN A 50 -14.85 -6.92 12.83
CA ASN A 50 -14.46 -6.02 13.89
C ASN A 50 -14.06 -4.64 13.36
N ASN A 51 -13.24 -4.58 12.29
CA ASN A 51 -12.62 -3.34 11.87
C ASN A 51 -12.70 -3.02 10.37
N GLY A 52 -13.00 -4.00 9.53
CA GLY A 52 -13.01 -3.80 8.08
C GLY A 52 -14.02 -2.76 7.61
N ASN A 53 -15.12 -2.62 8.35
CA ASN A 53 -16.14 -1.62 8.03
C ASN A 53 -15.84 -0.25 8.65
N ALA A 54 -14.91 -0.18 9.59
CA ALA A 54 -14.53 1.08 10.23
C ALA A 54 -13.55 1.89 9.38
N TYR A 55 -12.77 1.23 8.52
CA TYR A 55 -11.74 1.88 7.74
C TYR A 55 -12.15 1.97 6.28
N LYS A 56 -12.61 3.12 5.86
CA LYS A 56 -13.01 3.39 4.48
C LYS A 56 -12.01 4.28 3.75
N THR A 57 -11.25 5.06 4.50
CA THR A 57 -10.24 5.98 3.96
C THR A 57 -8.99 5.92 4.84
N LEU A 58 -7.90 6.47 4.35
CA LEU A 58 -6.66 6.55 5.13
C LEU A 58 -6.84 7.35 6.41
N SER A 59 -7.70 8.36 6.38
CA SER A 59 -7.92 9.19 7.57
C SER A 59 -8.63 8.43 8.70
N ASP A 60 -9.23 7.30 8.41
CA ASP A 60 -9.83 6.44 9.42
C ASP A 60 -8.78 5.62 10.19
N LEU A 61 -7.57 5.48 9.64
CA LEU A 61 -6.50 4.76 10.32
C LEU A 61 -5.91 5.58 11.46
N PRO A 62 -5.49 4.94 12.57
CA PRO A 62 -4.78 5.66 13.61
C PRO A 62 -3.55 6.36 13.07
N GLN A 63 -3.33 7.61 13.46
CA GLN A 63 -2.19 8.39 13.01
C GLN A 63 -0.87 7.70 13.36
N GLN A 64 -0.81 7.07 14.52
CA GLN A 64 0.37 6.34 14.96
C GLN A 64 0.72 5.20 14.00
N LEU A 65 -0.28 4.50 13.47
CA LEU A 65 -0.06 3.42 12.52
C LEU A 65 0.53 3.95 11.22
N ILE A 66 0.00 5.08 10.71
CA ILE A 66 0.55 5.72 9.51
C ILE A 66 2.02 6.06 9.71
N LYS A 67 2.37 6.64 10.86
CA LYS A 67 3.77 6.98 11.18
C LYS A 67 4.67 5.76 11.26
N GLN A 68 4.16 4.66 11.82
CA GLN A 68 4.93 3.43 11.92
C GLN A 68 5.20 2.85 10.53
N ILE A 69 4.22 2.88 9.64
CA ILE A 69 4.38 2.41 8.27
C ILE A 69 5.41 3.27 7.53
N GLU A 70 5.31 4.58 7.66
CA GLU A 70 6.29 5.50 7.04
C GLU A 70 7.70 5.21 7.54
N PHE A 71 7.88 5.07 8.85
CA PHE A 71 9.19 4.78 9.42
C PHE A 71 9.74 3.47 8.87
N HIS A 72 8.91 2.43 8.84
CA HIS A 72 9.34 1.14 8.33
C HIS A 72 9.85 1.23 6.88
N PHE A 73 9.06 1.82 6.00
CA PHE A 73 9.43 1.89 4.59
C PHE A 73 10.57 2.86 4.32
N ASN A 74 10.72 3.91 5.11
CA ASN A 74 11.85 4.82 4.97
C ASN A 74 13.18 4.18 5.41
N HIS A 75 13.14 3.10 6.19
CA HIS A 75 14.35 2.55 6.82
C HIS A 75 14.59 1.06 6.60
N TYR A 76 13.67 0.33 5.96
CA TYR A 76 13.80 -1.13 5.93
C TYR A 76 15.01 -1.62 5.12
N LYS A 77 15.60 -0.80 4.29
CA LYS A 77 16.81 -1.13 3.54
C LYS A 77 18.09 -0.53 4.12
N ASP A 78 18.01 0.10 5.28
CA ASP A 78 19.15 0.84 5.83
C ASP A 78 20.40 -0.02 6.04
N LEU A 79 20.23 -1.29 6.36
CA LEU A 79 21.37 -2.20 6.56
C LEU A 79 22.07 -2.57 5.25
N LYS A 80 21.39 -2.46 4.13
CA LYS A 80 21.96 -2.73 2.82
C LYS A 80 22.37 -1.45 2.10
N LYS A 81 21.49 -0.47 2.08
CA LYS A 81 21.70 0.75 1.29
C LYS A 81 20.84 1.86 1.88
N ALA A 82 21.33 2.48 2.94
CA ALA A 82 20.62 3.53 3.65
C ALA A 82 20.28 4.71 2.74
N GLY A 83 19.15 5.33 2.95
CA GLY A 83 18.75 6.54 2.26
C GLY A 83 18.21 6.35 0.85
N THR A 84 17.98 5.10 0.42
CA THR A 84 17.50 4.83 -0.94
C THR A 84 15.98 4.68 -1.04
N THR A 85 15.29 4.61 0.08
CA THR A 85 13.84 4.49 0.10
C THR A 85 13.20 5.70 0.75
N LYS A 86 12.06 6.13 0.22
CA LYS A 86 11.37 7.30 0.76
C LYS A 86 9.86 7.19 0.52
N VAL A 87 9.10 7.35 1.58
CA VAL A 87 7.65 7.58 1.48
C VAL A 87 7.46 9.06 1.18
N GLU A 88 6.94 9.38 0.00
CA GLU A 88 6.80 10.76 -0.41
C GLU A 88 5.50 11.39 0.07
N SER A 89 4.41 10.66 -0.04
CA SER A 89 3.10 11.17 0.34
C SER A 89 2.09 10.03 0.39
N TRP A 90 0.89 10.36 0.80
CA TRP A 90 -0.24 9.44 0.83
C TRP A 90 -1.36 10.02 -0.01
N GLY A 91 -2.02 9.18 -0.78
CA GLY A 91 -3.15 9.59 -1.60
C GLY A 91 -4.44 8.90 -1.17
N ASP A 92 -5.56 9.48 -1.54
CA ASP A 92 -6.88 8.96 -1.19
C ASP A 92 -7.29 7.78 -2.08
N VAL A 93 -8.54 7.34 -1.90
CA VAL A 93 -9.10 6.22 -2.67
C VAL A 93 -9.09 6.52 -4.17
N GLU A 94 -9.41 7.73 -4.56
CA GLU A 94 -9.46 8.11 -5.97
C GLU A 94 -8.08 8.07 -6.61
N GLU A 95 -7.05 8.54 -5.91
CA GLU A 95 -5.67 8.43 -6.38
C GLU A 95 -5.24 6.98 -6.48
N ALA A 96 -5.62 6.15 -5.51
CA ALA A 96 -5.32 4.72 -5.54
C ALA A 96 -5.96 4.05 -6.77
N LYS A 97 -7.20 4.38 -7.08
CA LYS A 97 -7.87 3.84 -8.26
C LYS A 97 -7.18 4.25 -9.54
N GLN A 98 -6.67 5.47 -9.61
CA GLN A 98 -5.92 5.95 -10.76
C GLN A 98 -4.61 5.17 -10.94
N VAL A 99 -3.90 4.91 -9.86
CA VAL A 99 -2.66 4.10 -9.89
C VAL A 99 -2.96 2.69 -10.39
N ILE A 100 -4.04 2.08 -9.90
CA ILE A 100 -4.45 0.75 -10.33
C ILE A 100 -4.77 0.76 -11.83
N LYS A 101 -5.52 1.74 -12.29
CA LYS A 101 -5.90 1.86 -13.69
C LYS A 101 -4.66 1.98 -14.59
N GLU A 102 -3.72 2.82 -14.22
CA GLU A 102 -2.48 2.98 -14.97
C GLU A 102 -1.67 1.70 -15.01
N SER A 103 -1.64 0.96 -13.92
CA SER A 103 -0.94 -0.33 -13.86
C SER A 103 -1.57 -1.35 -14.81
N ILE A 104 -2.89 -1.43 -14.85
CA ILE A 104 -3.61 -2.30 -15.76
C ILE A 104 -3.34 -1.92 -17.22
N GLU A 105 -3.34 -0.63 -17.52
CA GLU A 105 -3.07 -0.14 -18.87
C GLU A 105 -1.65 -0.51 -19.32
N ARG A 106 -0.66 -0.39 -18.43
CA ARG A 106 0.71 -0.80 -18.75
C ARG A 106 0.79 -2.28 -19.03
N TRP A 107 0.13 -3.10 -18.23
CA TRP A 107 0.08 -4.55 -18.43
C TRP A 107 -0.52 -4.90 -19.79
N ASN A 108 -1.63 -4.26 -20.13
CA ASN A 108 -2.31 -4.51 -21.41
C ASN A 108 -1.46 -4.14 -22.61
N LYS A 109 -0.65 -3.09 -22.50
CA LYS A 109 0.24 -2.68 -23.59
C LYS A 109 1.39 -3.65 -23.81
N GLN A 110 1.80 -4.36 -22.75
CA GLN A 110 2.88 -5.34 -22.85
C GLN A 110 2.39 -6.70 -23.36
N ALA A 111 1.13 -6.96 -23.18
CA ALA A 111 0.53 -8.19 -23.67
C ALA A 111 0.20 -8.08 -25.16
#